data_03e7f039d59a7347a99676977ad932e9
#
_entry.id   03e7f039d59a7347a99676977ad932e9
#
_cell.length_a   1.000
_cell.length_b   1.000
_cell.length_c   1.000
_cell.angle_alpha   90.00
_cell.angle_beta   90.00
_cell.angle_gamma   90.00
#
_symmetry.space_group_name_H-M   'P 1'
#
loop_
_entity.id
_entity.type
_entity.pdbx_description
1 polymer ?
#
loop_
_entity_poly.entity_id
_entity_poly.type
_entity_poly.pdbx_seq_one_letter_code
_entity_poly.pdbx_strand_id
1 'polypeptide(L)'
;APVKFDAIDFPEPCISLAVTAKKQGEDDKVISGLNRIKEEDPTIRIEKNAETGDVLICGLGEMHIDVVCAKLKNKSNVEASLADPRIPYRETIRATAEAEGKHKKQSGGSGQFGVVQMRFEPAPEGTDFEFVNAIVGGVVPKEYIPAVEKGLREAMVHGVLAGYPMVGIKATLY
;
A
#
# COMPACT_ATOMS: atom_id res chain seq x y z
N ALA A 1 -4.66 33.13 -35.54
CA ALA A 1 -4.68 32.55 -34.18
C ALA A 1 -4.78 31.05 -34.35
N PRO A 2 -4.09 30.22 -33.55
CA PRO A 2 -4.25 28.78 -33.61
C PRO A 2 -5.67 28.42 -33.17
N VAL A 3 -6.37 27.62 -33.94
CA VAL A 3 -7.68 27.07 -33.59
C VAL A 3 -7.42 25.80 -32.76
N LYS A 4 -7.98 25.71 -31.57
CA LYS A 4 -7.93 24.55 -30.72
C LYS A 4 -9.35 23.97 -30.62
N PHE A 5 -9.49 22.71 -30.94
CA PHE A 5 -10.75 21.98 -30.71
C PHE A 5 -10.83 21.50 -29.27
N ASP A 6 -12.04 21.37 -28.77
CA ASP A 6 -12.28 20.75 -27.45
C ASP A 6 -11.91 19.27 -27.49
N ALA A 7 -11.48 18.74 -26.36
CA ALA A 7 -11.17 17.33 -26.24
C ALA A 7 -12.45 16.49 -26.34
N ILE A 8 -12.33 15.27 -26.86
CA ILE A 8 -13.43 14.31 -26.88
C ILE A 8 -13.57 13.74 -25.45
N ASP A 9 -14.78 13.81 -24.89
CA ASP A 9 -15.09 13.18 -23.60
C ASP A 9 -15.34 11.69 -23.80
N PHE A 10 -14.50 10.87 -23.19
CA PHE A 10 -14.66 9.42 -23.17
C PHE A 10 -15.32 8.97 -21.87
N PRO A 11 -16.17 7.92 -21.90
CA PRO A 11 -16.76 7.38 -20.68
C PRO A 11 -15.69 6.83 -19.73
N GLU A 12 -15.88 7.05 -18.43
CA GLU A 12 -15.01 6.54 -17.39
C GLU A 12 -15.18 5.03 -17.19
N PRO A 13 -14.10 4.29 -16.93
CA PRO A 13 -14.16 2.87 -16.59
C PRO A 13 -15.01 2.64 -15.33
N CYS A 14 -15.82 1.60 -15.34
CA CYS A 14 -16.70 1.24 -14.22
C CYS A 14 -16.37 -0.10 -13.54
N ILE A 15 -15.48 -0.90 -14.11
CA ILE A 15 -15.01 -2.16 -13.53
C ILE A 15 -13.48 -2.23 -13.57
N SER A 16 -12.90 -2.85 -12.54
CA SER A 16 -11.47 -3.07 -12.42
C SER A 16 -11.20 -4.53 -12.08
N LEU A 17 -10.30 -5.18 -12.83
CA LEU A 17 -9.85 -6.54 -12.56
C LEU A 17 -8.33 -6.57 -12.43
N ALA A 18 -7.82 -7.46 -11.57
CA ALA A 18 -6.39 -7.71 -11.47
C ALA A 18 -5.93 -8.56 -12.64
N VAL A 19 -4.85 -8.15 -13.32
CA VAL A 19 -4.30 -8.84 -14.47
C VAL A 19 -2.91 -9.38 -14.14
N THR A 20 -2.69 -10.66 -14.44
CA THR A 20 -1.40 -11.35 -14.30
C THR A 20 -1.09 -12.12 -15.56
N ALA A 21 0.19 -12.37 -15.83
CA ALA A 21 0.57 -13.23 -16.92
C ALA A 21 0.23 -14.71 -16.61
N LYS A 22 -0.30 -15.46 -17.57
CA LYS A 22 -0.48 -16.93 -17.41
C LYS A 22 0.84 -17.68 -17.28
N LYS A 23 1.89 -17.17 -17.94
CA LYS A 23 3.23 -17.76 -17.88
C LYS A 23 4.11 -16.92 -16.96
N GLN A 24 4.78 -17.58 -16.04
CA GLN A 24 5.72 -16.93 -15.12
C GLN A 24 6.82 -16.15 -15.88
N GLY A 25 7.07 -14.90 -15.47
CA GLY A 25 8.08 -14.02 -16.07
C GLY A 25 7.63 -13.25 -17.32
N GLU A 26 6.35 -13.33 -17.71
CA GLU A 26 5.82 -12.55 -18.83
C GLU A 26 5.02 -11.31 -18.40
N ASP A 27 5.02 -10.94 -17.11
CA ASP A 27 4.25 -9.81 -16.59
C ASP A 27 4.62 -8.48 -17.26
N ASP A 28 5.90 -8.24 -17.52
CA ASP A 28 6.35 -7.03 -18.23
C ASP A 28 5.83 -6.97 -19.67
N LYS A 29 5.70 -8.14 -20.34
CA LYS A 29 5.14 -8.20 -21.69
C LYS A 29 3.64 -7.93 -21.67
N VAL A 30 2.92 -8.42 -20.65
CA VAL A 30 1.49 -8.13 -20.44
C VAL A 30 1.31 -6.61 -20.27
N ILE A 31 2.06 -5.99 -19.37
CA ILE A 31 1.99 -4.55 -19.11
C ILE A 31 2.32 -3.73 -20.37
N SER A 32 3.38 -4.09 -21.09
CA SER A 32 3.76 -3.41 -22.34
C SER A 32 2.69 -3.56 -23.41
N GLY A 33 2.10 -4.76 -23.55
CA GLY A 33 1.02 -5.03 -24.50
C GLY A 33 -0.24 -4.25 -24.18
N LEU A 34 -0.63 -4.20 -22.89
CA LEU A 34 -1.79 -3.44 -22.42
C LEU A 34 -1.59 -1.93 -22.63
N ASN A 35 -0.40 -1.39 -22.39
CA ASN A 35 -0.11 0.03 -22.64
C ASN A 35 -0.27 0.40 -24.12
N ARG A 36 0.12 -0.48 -25.05
CA ARG A 36 -0.12 -0.26 -26.48
C ARG A 36 -1.61 -0.28 -26.84
N ILE A 37 -2.39 -1.18 -26.20
CA ILE A 37 -3.84 -1.22 -26.41
C ILE A 37 -4.51 0.03 -25.84
N LYS A 38 -4.03 0.55 -24.71
CA LYS A 38 -4.49 1.81 -24.12
C LYS A 38 -4.31 3.02 -25.04
N GLU A 39 -3.25 3.04 -25.87
CA GLU A 39 -3.06 4.10 -26.87
C GLU A 39 -4.13 4.07 -27.96
N GLU A 40 -4.69 2.88 -28.25
CA GLU A 40 -5.76 2.71 -29.23
C GLU A 40 -7.16 2.91 -28.65
N ASP A 41 -7.32 2.69 -27.34
CA ASP A 41 -8.59 2.73 -26.63
C ASP A 41 -8.49 3.58 -25.36
N PRO A 42 -8.86 4.86 -25.43
CA PRO A 42 -8.75 5.79 -24.30
C PRO A 42 -9.71 5.48 -23.13
N THR A 43 -10.65 4.55 -23.30
CA THR A 43 -11.59 4.13 -22.24
C THR A 43 -10.99 3.09 -21.29
N ILE A 44 -9.76 2.62 -21.58
CA ILE A 44 -9.04 1.67 -20.74
C ILE A 44 -8.06 2.43 -19.82
N ARG A 45 -8.02 2.06 -18.55
CA ARG A 45 -6.97 2.48 -17.62
C ARG A 45 -6.20 1.29 -17.11
N ILE A 46 -4.90 1.48 -16.93
CA ILE A 46 -4.00 0.49 -16.32
C ILE A 46 -3.40 1.18 -15.11
N GLU A 47 -3.64 0.61 -13.94
CA GLU A 47 -3.21 1.16 -12.65
C GLU A 47 -2.43 0.09 -11.90
N LYS A 48 -1.39 0.49 -11.18
CA LYS A 48 -0.68 -0.39 -10.24
C LYS A 48 -1.08 -0.04 -8.84
N ASN A 49 -1.71 -0.98 -8.15
CA ASN A 49 -2.00 -0.81 -6.73
C ASN A 49 -0.68 -0.87 -5.95
N ALA A 50 -0.31 0.26 -5.32
CA ALA A 50 0.96 0.38 -4.59
C ALA A 50 1.02 -0.51 -3.34
N GLU A 51 -0.13 -0.88 -2.78
CA GLU A 51 -0.21 -1.65 -1.53
C GLU A 51 -0.24 -3.14 -1.77
N THR A 52 -1.07 -3.59 -2.73
CA THR A 52 -1.18 -5.02 -3.06
C THR A 52 -0.16 -5.47 -4.10
N GLY A 53 0.43 -4.51 -4.84
CA GLY A 53 1.33 -4.76 -5.95
C GLY A 53 0.62 -5.22 -7.23
N ASP A 54 -0.71 -5.37 -7.20
CA ASP A 54 -1.50 -5.83 -8.35
C ASP A 54 -1.49 -4.79 -9.48
N VAL A 55 -1.44 -5.28 -10.69
CA VAL A 55 -1.73 -4.48 -11.88
C VAL A 55 -3.22 -4.64 -12.19
N LEU A 56 -3.93 -3.52 -12.23
CA LEU A 56 -5.36 -3.47 -12.48
C LEU A 56 -5.61 -2.99 -13.91
N ILE A 57 -6.50 -3.67 -14.60
CA ILE A 57 -7.09 -3.21 -15.84
C ILE A 57 -8.51 -2.73 -15.56
N CYS A 58 -8.77 -1.47 -15.89
CA CYS A 58 -10.07 -0.84 -15.71
C CYS A 58 -10.72 -0.63 -17.08
N GLY A 59 -11.99 -0.99 -17.20
CA GLY A 59 -12.75 -0.92 -18.45
C GLY A 59 -14.21 -0.62 -18.23
N LEU A 60 -14.97 -0.50 -19.31
CA LEU A 60 -16.41 -0.19 -19.29
C LEU A 60 -17.30 -1.35 -18.85
N GLY A 61 -16.77 -2.58 -18.84
CA GLY A 61 -17.48 -3.79 -18.45
C GLY A 61 -16.64 -5.03 -18.70
N GLU A 62 -17.11 -6.18 -18.20
CA GLU A 62 -16.41 -7.47 -18.35
C GLU A 62 -16.11 -7.82 -19.81
N MET A 63 -17.12 -7.73 -20.69
CA MET A 63 -16.94 -7.97 -22.13
C MET A 63 -15.88 -7.06 -22.75
N HIS A 64 -15.76 -5.82 -22.31
CA HIS A 64 -14.73 -4.91 -22.78
C HIS A 64 -13.33 -5.40 -22.40
N ILE A 65 -13.16 -5.83 -21.14
CA ILE A 65 -11.88 -6.36 -20.64
C ILE A 65 -11.53 -7.67 -21.36
N ASP A 66 -12.50 -8.54 -21.63
CA ASP A 66 -12.30 -9.77 -22.40
C ASP A 66 -11.81 -9.49 -23.82
N VAL A 67 -12.38 -8.50 -24.49
CA VAL A 67 -11.91 -8.03 -25.82
C VAL A 67 -10.48 -7.53 -25.76
N VAL A 68 -10.12 -6.78 -24.69
CA VAL A 68 -8.75 -6.31 -24.49
C VAL A 68 -7.79 -7.47 -24.31
N CYS A 69 -8.14 -8.48 -23.51
CA CYS A 69 -7.34 -9.69 -23.34
C CYS A 69 -7.19 -10.49 -24.64
N ALA A 70 -8.24 -10.56 -25.46
CA ALA A 70 -8.16 -11.17 -26.79
C ALA A 70 -7.25 -10.39 -27.75
N LYS A 71 -7.32 -9.05 -27.73
CA LYS A 71 -6.40 -8.18 -28.48
C LYS A 71 -4.95 -8.36 -28.01
N LEU A 72 -4.72 -8.46 -26.71
CA LEU A 72 -3.39 -8.69 -26.10
C LEU A 72 -2.80 -10.00 -26.61
N LYS A 73 -3.58 -11.09 -26.60
CA LYS A 73 -3.15 -12.39 -27.12
C LYS A 73 -2.80 -12.31 -28.60
N ASN A 74 -3.67 -11.69 -29.42
CA ASN A 74 -3.48 -11.63 -30.87
C ASN A 74 -2.32 -10.73 -31.31
N LYS A 75 -2.13 -9.59 -30.63
CA LYS A 75 -1.10 -8.59 -31.02
C LYS A 75 0.26 -8.85 -30.37
N SER A 76 0.28 -9.30 -29.12
CA SER A 76 1.50 -9.45 -28.33
C SER A 76 1.89 -10.89 -28.08
N ASN A 77 1.04 -11.86 -28.51
CA ASN A 77 1.21 -13.31 -28.27
C ASN A 77 1.45 -13.66 -26.79
N VAL A 78 0.77 -12.93 -25.89
CA VAL A 78 0.82 -13.10 -24.45
C VAL A 78 -0.59 -13.32 -23.90
N GLU A 79 -0.74 -14.32 -23.04
CA GLU A 79 -2.01 -14.61 -22.38
C GLU A 79 -2.01 -14.03 -20.97
N ALA A 80 -3.06 -13.29 -20.65
CA ALA A 80 -3.33 -12.79 -19.33
C ALA A 80 -4.39 -13.63 -18.61
N SER A 81 -4.30 -13.68 -17.29
CA SER A 81 -5.33 -14.18 -16.38
C SER A 81 -5.92 -13.01 -15.62
N LEU A 82 -7.23 -13.02 -15.49
CA LEU A 82 -8.00 -12.02 -14.76
C LEU A 82 -8.46 -12.60 -13.42
N ALA A 83 -8.45 -11.77 -12.38
CA ALA A 83 -8.95 -12.11 -11.06
C ALA A 83 -9.55 -10.85 -10.40
N ASP A 84 -10.33 -11.06 -9.35
CA ASP A 84 -10.79 -9.93 -8.53
C ASP A 84 -9.61 -9.21 -7.87
N PRO A 85 -9.65 -7.87 -7.79
CA PRO A 85 -8.61 -7.09 -7.13
C PRO A 85 -8.51 -7.46 -5.65
N ARG A 86 -7.30 -7.58 -5.13
CA ARG A 86 -7.10 -7.76 -3.70
C ARG A 86 -7.49 -6.48 -2.95
N ILE A 87 -8.28 -6.64 -1.89
CA ILE A 87 -8.70 -5.51 -1.03
C ILE A 87 -7.54 -5.18 -0.08
N PRO A 88 -7.04 -3.93 -0.06
CA PRO A 88 -6.01 -3.51 0.88
C PRO A 88 -6.63 -3.31 2.27
N TYR A 89 -6.66 -4.36 3.08
CA TYR A 89 -7.11 -4.28 4.45
C TYR A 89 -6.14 -3.46 5.32
N ARG A 90 -6.66 -2.93 6.42
CA ARG A 90 -5.92 -2.23 7.47
C ARG A 90 -6.24 -2.86 8.82
N GLU A 91 -5.24 -2.84 9.69
CA GLU A 91 -5.42 -3.19 11.09
C GLU A 91 -5.53 -1.92 11.94
N THR A 92 -6.30 -1.97 13.01
CA THR A 92 -6.41 -0.87 13.96
C THR A 92 -6.68 -1.40 15.37
N ILE A 93 -6.49 -0.55 16.37
CA ILE A 93 -6.83 -0.85 17.76
C ILE A 93 -8.14 -0.17 18.14
N ARG A 94 -8.91 -0.78 19.03
CA ARG A 94 -10.20 -0.27 19.52
C ARG A 94 -10.19 0.09 21.00
N ALA A 95 -9.14 -0.29 21.71
CA ALA A 95 -9.00 -0.06 23.15
C ALA A 95 -7.62 0.50 23.45
N THR A 96 -7.52 1.21 24.57
CA THR A 96 -6.25 1.67 25.12
C THR A 96 -5.46 0.49 25.68
N ALA A 97 -4.18 0.43 25.36
CA ALA A 97 -3.25 -0.55 25.90
C ALA A 97 -1.93 0.11 26.31
N GLU A 98 -1.33 -0.39 27.37
CA GLU A 98 0.00 0.03 27.82
C GLU A 98 0.96 -1.15 27.66
N ALA A 99 2.15 -0.87 27.15
CA ALA A 99 3.17 -1.89 26.95
C ALA A 99 4.57 -1.35 27.25
N GLU A 100 5.40 -2.19 27.86
CA GLU A 100 6.82 -1.98 28.00
C GLU A 100 7.56 -2.67 26.87
N GLY A 101 8.30 -1.91 26.08
CA GLY A 101 9.25 -2.42 25.11
C GLY A 101 10.65 -2.50 25.71
N LYS A 102 11.23 -3.72 25.82
CA LYS A 102 12.56 -3.94 26.36
C LYS A 102 13.45 -4.63 25.36
N HIS A 103 14.54 -3.97 24.98
CA HIS A 103 15.59 -4.54 24.16
C HIS A 103 16.84 -4.75 25.01
N LYS A 104 17.29 -6.00 25.12
CA LYS A 104 18.53 -6.37 25.77
C LYS A 104 19.27 -7.36 24.88
N LYS A 105 20.37 -6.93 24.29
CA LYS A 105 21.24 -7.79 23.48
C LYS A 105 22.67 -7.70 24.00
N GLN A 106 23.25 -8.83 24.38
CA GLN A 106 24.62 -8.91 24.85
C GLN A 106 25.27 -10.14 24.19
N SER A 107 26.04 -9.87 23.16
CA SER A 107 26.76 -10.91 22.39
C SER A 107 28.21 -10.48 22.23
N GLY A 108 28.96 -10.47 23.36
CA GLY A 108 30.38 -10.13 23.37
C GLY A 108 30.68 -8.62 23.13
N GLY A 109 31.41 -7.96 24.01
CA GLY A 109 31.70 -6.52 23.91
C GLY A 109 30.59 -5.62 24.45
N SER A 110 30.39 -4.43 23.84
CA SER A 110 29.37 -3.46 24.29
C SER A 110 27.95 -3.97 24.05
N GLY A 111 27.20 -4.17 25.14
CA GLY A 111 25.80 -4.60 25.07
C GLY A 111 24.88 -3.46 24.62
N GLN A 112 23.73 -3.83 24.04
CA GLN A 112 22.66 -2.90 23.73
C GLN A 112 21.55 -3.07 24.78
N PHE A 113 21.08 -1.97 25.33
CA PHE A 113 19.99 -1.95 26.30
C PHE A 113 19.11 -0.72 26.05
N GLY A 114 17.79 -0.95 26.01
CA GLY A 114 16.79 0.10 25.92
C GLY A 114 15.47 -0.38 26.48
N VAL A 115 14.82 0.49 27.24
CA VAL A 115 13.46 0.24 27.77
C VAL A 115 12.64 1.48 27.47
N VAL A 116 11.44 1.27 26.95
CA VAL A 116 10.45 2.32 26.67
C VAL A 116 9.09 1.89 27.18
N GLN A 117 8.36 2.80 27.78
CA GLN A 117 6.97 2.60 28.17
C GLN A 117 6.07 3.39 27.25
N MET A 118 5.08 2.71 26.68
CA MET A 118 4.22 3.26 25.66
C MET A 118 2.76 3.01 25.99
N ARG A 119 1.94 4.02 25.76
CA ARG A 119 0.48 3.90 25.74
C ARG A 119 -0.01 4.03 24.31
N PHE A 120 -0.85 3.08 23.89
CA PHE A 120 -1.48 3.05 22.59
C PHE A 120 -2.98 3.28 22.76
N GLU A 121 -3.51 4.23 21.99
CA GLU A 121 -4.92 4.62 22.01
C GLU A 121 -5.43 4.72 20.57
N PRO A 122 -6.73 4.50 20.32
CA PRO A 122 -7.32 4.84 19.03
C PRO A 122 -7.08 6.32 18.71
N ALA A 123 -6.57 6.61 17.51
CA ALA A 123 -6.40 7.99 17.06
C ALA A 123 -7.75 8.60 16.65
N PRO A 124 -7.88 9.95 16.63
CA PRO A 124 -9.04 10.63 16.08
C PRO A 124 -9.30 10.27 14.62
N GLU A 125 -10.57 10.36 14.18
CA GLU A 125 -10.93 10.12 12.78
C GLU A 125 -10.09 10.95 11.81
N GLY A 126 -9.60 10.30 10.76
CA GLY A 126 -8.77 10.93 9.74
C GLY A 126 -7.28 11.03 10.07
N THR A 127 -6.85 10.50 11.21
CA THR A 127 -5.43 10.45 11.60
C THR A 127 -4.92 9.02 11.54
N ASP A 128 -3.99 8.74 10.65
CA ASP A 128 -3.40 7.40 10.52
C ASP A 128 -2.48 7.06 11.68
N PHE A 129 -1.62 8.01 12.09
CA PHE A 129 -0.68 7.83 13.18
C PHE A 129 -0.36 9.15 13.87
N GLU A 130 -0.44 9.17 15.20
CA GLU A 130 -0.02 10.29 16.05
C GLU A 130 1.00 9.80 17.07
N PHE A 131 2.17 10.45 17.12
CA PHE A 131 3.17 10.20 18.15
C PHE A 131 3.22 11.34 19.15
N VAL A 132 3.04 11.03 20.43
CA VAL A 132 3.07 11.99 21.53
C VAL A 132 4.23 11.68 22.46
N ASN A 133 5.06 12.69 22.70
CA ASN A 133 6.13 12.62 23.70
C ASN A 133 5.63 13.23 25.02
N ALA A 134 5.40 12.41 26.02
CA ALA A 134 5.00 12.82 27.38
C ALA A 134 6.10 12.58 28.42
N ILE A 135 7.35 12.38 28.00
CA ILE A 135 8.47 12.15 28.91
C ILE A 135 8.70 13.35 29.81
N VAL A 136 8.76 13.09 31.12
CA VAL A 136 9.10 14.05 32.15
C VAL A 136 10.41 13.62 32.83
N GLY A 137 11.29 14.60 33.15
CA GLY A 137 12.52 14.33 33.90
C GLY A 137 13.67 13.72 33.09
N GLY A 138 13.56 13.59 31.76
CA GLY A 138 14.68 13.15 30.91
C GLY A 138 15.02 11.66 31.05
N VAL A 139 14.06 10.82 31.42
CA VAL A 139 14.22 9.36 31.58
C VAL A 139 14.67 8.70 30.28
N VAL A 140 14.18 9.20 29.14
CA VAL A 140 14.68 8.87 27.80
C VAL A 140 15.39 10.11 27.23
N PRO A 141 16.69 10.02 26.87
CA PRO A 141 17.40 11.15 26.25
C PRO A 141 16.71 11.59 24.95
N LYS A 142 16.64 12.90 24.73
CA LYS A 142 15.93 13.52 23.60
C LYS A 142 16.38 12.98 22.23
N GLU A 143 17.64 12.60 22.12
CA GLU A 143 18.25 12.05 20.90
C GLU A 143 17.65 10.70 20.47
N TYR A 144 17.10 9.92 21.42
CA TYR A 144 16.52 8.59 21.12
C TYR A 144 15.02 8.62 20.84
N ILE A 145 14.31 9.71 21.15
CA ILE A 145 12.88 9.84 20.92
C ILE A 145 12.51 9.67 19.43
N PRO A 146 13.23 10.30 18.46
CA PRO A 146 12.95 10.07 17.04
C PRO A 146 13.19 8.63 16.59
N ALA A 147 14.10 7.91 17.24
CA ALA A 147 14.36 6.50 16.95
C ALA A 147 13.19 5.61 17.40
N VAL A 148 12.55 5.95 18.53
CA VAL A 148 11.33 5.26 19.00
C VAL A 148 10.19 5.47 17.99
N GLU A 149 9.94 6.71 17.58
CA GLU A 149 8.91 7.00 16.57
C GLU A 149 9.16 6.27 15.25
N LYS A 150 10.41 6.28 14.77
CA LYS A 150 10.79 5.56 13.56
C LYS A 150 10.54 4.06 13.68
N GLY A 151 10.93 3.45 14.81
CA GLY A 151 10.69 2.03 15.08
C GLY A 151 9.20 1.68 15.10
N LEU A 152 8.33 2.55 15.64
CA LEU A 152 6.89 2.36 15.61
C LEU A 152 6.34 2.41 14.17
N ARG A 153 6.75 3.39 13.37
CA ARG A 153 6.34 3.50 11.97
C ARG A 153 6.76 2.27 11.16
N GLU A 154 7.95 1.74 11.38
CA GLU A 154 8.43 0.53 10.74
C GLU A 154 7.61 -0.71 11.18
N ALA A 155 7.29 -0.83 12.47
CA ALA A 155 6.48 -1.92 12.99
C ALA A 155 5.03 -1.88 12.48
N MET A 156 4.46 -0.69 12.27
CA MET A 156 3.10 -0.51 11.77
C MET A 156 2.91 -0.95 10.30
N VAL A 157 3.98 -1.09 9.53
CA VAL A 157 3.91 -1.58 8.13
C VAL A 157 3.40 -3.02 8.07
N HIS A 158 3.68 -3.82 9.12
CA HIS A 158 3.25 -5.21 9.23
C HIS A 158 2.48 -5.40 10.53
N GLY A 159 1.15 -5.39 10.44
CA GLY A 159 0.26 -5.61 11.58
C GLY A 159 0.38 -7.01 12.17
N VAL A 160 -0.05 -7.12 13.41
CA VAL A 160 0.16 -8.33 14.24
C VAL A 160 -0.90 -9.42 13.98
N LEU A 161 -2.10 -9.03 13.50
CA LEU A 161 -3.21 -9.96 13.32
C LEU A 161 -3.11 -10.76 12.01
N ALA A 162 -2.96 -10.05 10.90
CA ALA A 162 -2.94 -10.64 9.56
C ALA A 162 -1.82 -10.08 8.67
N GLY A 163 -0.96 -9.22 9.22
CA GLY A 163 0.17 -8.62 8.50
C GLY A 163 -0.18 -7.40 7.68
N TYR A 164 -1.41 -6.89 7.78
CA TYR A 164 -1.81 -5.67 7.08
C TYR A 164 -1.30 -4.41 7.81
N PRO A 165 -1.05 -3.31 7.09
CA PRO A 165 -0.59 -2.07 7.72
C PRO A 165 -1.55 -1.58 8.80
N MET A 166 -1.00 -1.14 9.92
CA MET A 166 -1.78 -0.58 11.03
C MET A 166 -2.01 0.91 10.86
N VAL A 167 -3.24 1.35 11.13
CA VAL A 167 -3.65 2.77 11.04
C VAL A 167 -4.54 3.15 12.23
N GLY A 168 -4.74 4.46 12.41
CA GLY A 168 -5.63 4.97 13.46
C GLY A 168 -5.07 4.79 14.86
N ILE A 169 -3.74 4.92 15.04
CA ILE A 169 -3.06 4.70 16.31
C ILE A 169 -2.43 5.99 16.82
N LYS A 170 -2.75 6.33 18.07
CA LYS A 170 -2.05 7.32 18.87
C LYS A 170 -1.11 6.61 19.83
N ALA A 171 0.18 6.87 19.71
CA ALA A 171 1.23 6.30 20.55
C ALA A 171 1.84 7.38 21.45
N THR A 172 1.72 7.23 22.75
CA THR A 172 2.27 8.14 23.76
C THR A 172 3.46 7.47 24.45
N LEU A 173 4.63 8.09 24.35
CA LEU A 173 5.85 7.70 25.08
C LEU A 173 5.90 8.46 26.40
N TYR A 174 6.05 7.73 27.56
CA TYR A 174 6.05 8.32 28.91
C TYR A 174 7.03 7.64 29.86
#